data_35c39ab89da11a771a9f1b6bced1c993
#
_entry.id   35c39ab89da11a771a9f1b6bced1c993
#
_cell.length_a   1.000
_cell.length_b   1.000
_cell.length_c   1.000
_cell.angle_alpha   90.00
_cell.angle_beta   90.00
_cell.angle_gamma   90.00
#
_symmetry.space_group_name_H-M   'P 1'
#
loop_
_entity.id
_entity.type
_entity.pdbx_description
1 polymer ?
#
loop_
_entity_poly.entity_id
_entity_poly.type
_entity_poly.pdbx_seq_one_letter_code
_entity_poly.pdbx_strand_id
1 'polypeptide(L)'
;MAKRSAPEVNAGSMADIAFLLLIFFLVTTTIEIDSGLNRKLPPIEETEPPIIKKRNIFQVTVNRYNQLLLESNGNEGREIKLKDLRKEAVAFLDNGGGTGEDACKRCKGKRNPSSSDNFDKAIISLQNDRFTSYETYIAVQNEIIAAYNELRNREFVIDYPNLNMSYVEAEKKYNDARTTREEKAFLKDKLEAIKLLIPQKFSEAEPRKSN
;
A
#
# COMPACT_ATOMS: atom_id res chain seq x y z
N MET A 1 26.63 -35.24 65.51
CA MET A 1 26.10 -34.15 64.62
C MET A 1 25.45 -34.83 63.43
N ALA A 2 24.13 -34.82 63.34
CA ALA A 2 23.40 -35.43 62.23
C ALA A 2 23.41 -34.46 61.02
N LYS A 3 24.06 -34.89 59.90
CA LYS A 3 23.98 -34.17 58.62
C LYS A 3 22.51 -34.23 58.12
N ARG A 4 21.83 -33.11 58.11
CA ARG A 4 20.53 -32.96 57.38
C ARG A 4 20.82 -33.12 55.89
N SER A 5 20.20 -34.14 55.26
CA SER A 5 20.18 -34.28 53.79
C SER A 5 19.51 -33.09 53.19
N ALA A 6 20.03 -32.54 52.09
CA ALA A 6 19.39 -31.47 51.32
C ALA A 6 18.02 -32.03 50.82
N PRO A 7 16.96 -31.18 50.76
CA PRO A 7 15.67 -31.61 50.24
C PRO A 7 15.83 -31.96 48.74
N GLU A 8 15.50 -33.20 48.37
CA GLU A 8 15.44 -33.60 46.96
C GLU A 8 14.26 -32.89 46.27
N VAL A 9 14.61 -32.07 45.28
CA VAL A 9 13.58 -31.43 44.46
C VAL A 9 13.01 -32.48 43.50
N ASN A 10 11.71 -32.69 43.55
CA ASN A 10 11.04 -33.63 42.67
C ASN A 10 11.09 -33.18 41.22
N ALA A 11 11.88 -33.90 40.40
CA ALA A 11 12.06 -33.57 38.97
C ALA A 11 10.73 -33.55 38.19
N GLY A 12 9.74 -34.35 38.59
CA GLY A 12 8.42 -34.35 37.99
C GLY A 12 7.65 -33.06 38.21
N SER A 13 7.71 -32.47 39.43
CA SER A 13 7.09 -31.17 39.72
C SER A 13 7.74 -30.02 38.96
N MET A 14 9.07 -30.09 38.79
CA MET A 14 9.76 -29.06 37.97
C MET A 14 9.40 -29.15 36.49
N ALA A 15 9.27 -30.36 35.95
CA ALA A 15 8.86 -30.61 34.59
C ALA A 15 7.43 -30.09 34.33
N ASP A 16 6.51 -30.29 35.26
CA ASP A 16 5.12 -29.81 35.16
C ASP A 16 5.05 -28.26 35.16
N ILE A 17 5.77 -27.63 36.09
CA ILE A 17 5.85 -26.14 36.10
C ILE A 17 6.44 -25.61 34.81
N ALA A 18 7.50 -26.20 34.28
CA ALA A 18 8.12 -25.80 33.03
C ALA A 18 7.14 -25.95 31.84
N PHE A 19 6.38 -27.06 31.82
CA PHE A 19 5.39 -27.32 30.80
C PHE A 19 4.20 -26.35 30.86
N LEU A 20 3.70 -26.05 32.06
CA LEU A 20 2.63 -25.05 32.25
C LEU A 20 3.08 -23.65 31.86
N LEU A 21 4.32 -23.26 32.19
CA LEU A 21 4.88 -21.97 31.75
C LEU A 21 5.03 -21.90 30.22
N LEU A 22 5.45 -23.00 29.58
CA LEU A 22 5.58 -23.07 28.13
C LEU A 22 4.21 -22.89 27.44
N ILE A 23 3.17 -23.61 27.93
CA ILE A 23 1.80 -23.45 27.41
C ILE A 23 1.28 -22.03 27.69
N PHE A 24 1.51 -21.50 28.89
CA PHE A 24 1.12 -20.14 29.24
C PHE A 24 1.72 -19.10 28.28
N PHE A 25 3.02 -19.15 28.01
CA PHE A 25 3.65 -18.25 27.04
C PHE A 25 3.13 -18.48 25.61
N LEU A 26 2.89 -19.71 25.21
CA LEU A 26 2.38 -20.02 23.88
C LEU A 26 0.95 -19.49 23.65
N VAL A 27 0.12 -19.46 24.69
CA VAL A 27 -1.26 -18.94 24.62
C VAL A 27 -1.32 -17.42 24.81
N THR A 28 -0.41 -16.86 25.64
CA THR A 28 -0.40 -15.42 25.93
C THR A 28 0.41 -14.60 24.95
N THR A 29 1.36 -15.19 24.19
CA THR A 29 2.04 -14.48 23.09
C THR A 29 1.08 -14.35 21.93
N THR A 30 0.41 -13.20 21.82
CA THR A 30 -0.22 -12.79 20.57
C THR A 30 0.89 -12.48 19.58
N ILE A 31 0.99 -13.29 18.52
CA ILE A 31 1.80 -12.91 17.37
C ILE A 31 1.07 -11.73 16.74
N GLU A 32 1.55 -10.51 16.98
CA GLU A 32 1.17 -9.37 16.18
C GLU A 32 1.57 -9.70 14.74
N ILE A 33 0.57 -10.03 13.94
CA ILE A 33 0.75 -10.12 12.50
C ILE A 33 0.86 -8.66 12.05
N ASP A 34 2.11 -8.19 11.92
CA ASP A 34 2.40 -6.94 11.24
C ASP A 34 1.67 -6.99 9.89
N SER A 35 0.57 -6.25 9.79
CA SER A 35 -0.14 -6.07 8.54
C SER A 35 0.69 -5.14 7.66
N GLY A 36 1.81 -5.65 7.18
CA GLY A 36 2.65 -4.99 6.21
C GLY A 36 1.85 -4.64 4.96
N LEU A 37 2.27 -3.62 4.27
CA LEU A 37 1.71 -3.22 2.98
C LEU A 37 1.82 -4.39 2.00
N ASN A 38 0.70 -5.02 1.69
CA ASN A 38 0.62 -6.10 0.70
C ASN A 38 0.94 -5.53 -0.69
N ARG A 39 2.20 -5.61 -1.09
CA ARG A 39 2.70 -5.18 -2.39
C ARG A 39 3.13 -6.38 -3.20
N LYS A 40 2.44 -6.65 -4.29
CA LYS A 40 2.87 -7.64 -5.27
C LYS A 40 3.98 -7.01 -6.12
N LEU A 41 5.19 -7.53 -6.01
CA LEU A 41 6.27 -7.16 -6.92
C LEU A 41 5.91 -7.62 -8.33
N PRO A 42 6.08 -6.76 -9.36
CA PRO A 42 5.91 -7.20 -10.74
C PRO A 42 6.94 -8.27 -11.08
N PRO A 43 6.60 -9.24 -11.95
CA PRO A 43 7.57 -10.18 -12.46
C PRO A 43 8.67 -9.42 -13.23
N ILE A 44 9.90 -9.88 -13.12
CA ILE A 44 11.02 -9.35 -13.90
C ILE A 44 10.84 -9.88 -15.32
N GLU A 45 10.31 -9.05 -16.22
CA GLU A 45 10.26 -9.35 -17.63
C GLU A 45 11.52 -8.75 -18.29
N GLU A 46 12.26 -9.55 -19.04
CA GLU A 46 13.45 -9.13 -19.82
C GLU A 46 13.05 -8.36 -21.11
N THR A 47 12.00 -7.56 -21.03
CA THR A 47 11.58 -6.69 -22.12
C THR A 47 12.25 -5.32 -21.99
N GLU A 48 12.56 -4.68 -23.12
CA GLU A 48 13.07 -3.32 -23.13
C GLU A 48 12.14 -2.42 -22.28
N PRO A 49 12.70 -1.60 -21.38
CA PRO A 49 11.88 -0.78 -20.49
C PRO A 49 10.98 0.15 -21.33
N PRO A 50 9.68 0.16 -21.10
CA PRO A 50 8.76 1.01 -21.84
C PRO A 50 9.15 2.49 -21.69
N ILE A 51 9.12 3.24 -22.77
CA ILE A 51 9.38 4.69 -22.75
C ILE A 51 8.23 5.37 -22.01
N ILE A 52 8.49 5.76 -20.75
CA ILE A 52 7.50 6.43 -19.91
C ILE A 52 7.56 7.94 -20.19
N LYS A 53 6.44 8.54 -20.59
CA LYS A 53 6.34 9.98 -20.75
C LYS A 53 6.46 10.68 -19.39
N LYS A 54 7.29 11.70 -19.26
CA LYS A 54 7.52 12.43 -17.99
C LYS A 54 6.22 12.92 -17.35
N ARG A 55 5.23 13.31 -18.14
CA ARG A 55 3.92 13.78 -17.66
C ARG A 55 3.11 12.67 -16.92
N ASN A 56 3.47 11.42 -17.13
CA ASN A 56 2.84 10.28 -16.45
C ASN A 56 3.54 9.89 -15.15
N ILE A 57 4.54 10.65 -14.73
CA ILE A 57 5.28 10.41 -13.48
C ILE A 57 4.90 11.48 -12.46
N PHE A 58 4.44 11.04 -11.30
CA PHE A 58 4.19 11.85 -10.11
C PHE A 58 5.27 11.48 -9.09
N GLN A 59 6.27 12.34 -8.96
CA GLN A 59 7.39 12.06 -8.08
C GLN A 59 7.20 12.78 -6.76
N VAL A 60 7.21 12.01 -5.67
CA VAL A 60 7.18 12.51 -4.30
C VAL A 60 8.56 12.27 -3.70
N THR A 61 9.24 13.34 -3.29
CA THR A 61 10.52 13.26 -2.61
C THR A 61 10.35 13.67 -1.16
N VAL A 62 10.86 12.87 -0.22
CA VAL A 62 10.85 13.20 1.21
C VAL A 62 12.28 13.44 1.66
N ASN A 63 12.54 14.63 2.22
CA ASN A 63 13.87 15.00 2.67
C ASN A 63 14.13 14.54 4.13
N ARG A 64 15.36 14.73 4.60
CA ARG A 64 15.79 14.42 5.98
C ARG A 64 15.03 15.17 7.08
N TYR A 65 14.36 16.27 6.74
CA TYR A 65 13.54 17.07 7.66
C TYR A 65 12.07 16.69 7.61
N ASN A 66 11.74 15.57 6.94
CA ASN A 66 10.37 15.08 6.76
C ASN A 66 9.48 16.03 5.96
N GLN A 67 10.05 16.89 5.13
CA GLN A 67 9.31 17.75 4.21
C GLN A 67 9.09 17.01 2.88
N LEU A 68 7.89 17.16 2.32
CA LEU A 68 7.50 16.54 1.07
C LEU A 68 7.67 17.52 -0.08
N LEU A 69 8.38 17.09 -1.10
CA LEU A 69 8.54 17.80 -2.36
C LEU A 69 7.82 17.03 -3.46
N LEU A 70 6.93 17.70 -4.15
CA LEU A 70 6.18 17.13 -5.26
C LEU A 70 6.75 17.64 -6.58
N GLU A 71 7.24 16.73 -7.40
CA GLU A 71 7.68 17.01 -8.78
C GLU A 71 6.69 16.34 -9.75
N SER A 72 6.15 17.11 -10.66
CA SER A 72 5.21 16.66 -11.68
C SER A 72 5.48 17.41 -12.99
N ASN A 73 5.43 16.73 -14.11
CA ASN A 73 5.62 17.30 -15.45
C ASN A 73 7.02 17.87 -15.75
N GLY A 74 8.04 17.50 -14.98
CA GLY A 74 9.38 18.10 -15.12
C GLY A 74 9.49 19.53 -14.61
N ASN A 75 8.47 20.04 -13.89
CA ASN A 75 8.54 21.30 -13.18
C ASN A 75 9.36 21.15 -11.90
N GLU A 76 9.97 22.26 -11.47
CA GLU A 76 10.66 22.31 -10.18
C GLU A 76 9.73 21.85 -9.05
N GLY A 77 10.28 21.04 -8.14
CA GLY A 77 9.53 20.49 -7.04
C GLY A 77 8.91 21.56 -6.14
N ARG A 78 7.63 21.43 -5.82
CA ARG A 78 6.96 22.30 -4.85
C ARG A 78 6.79 21.58 -3.52
N GLU A 79 6.98 22.29 -2.42
CA GLU A 79 6.69 21.76 -1.11
C GLU A 79 5.17 21.58 -0.92
N ILE A 80 4.77 20.42 -0.39
CA ILE A 80 3.38 20.11 -0.05
C ILE A 80 3.29 19.56 1.37
N LYS A 81 2.10 19.70 1.98
CA LYS A 81 1.81 19.08 3.27
C LYS A 81 1.31 17.66 3.07
N LEU A 82 1.62 16.77 4.00
CA LEU A 82 1.16 15.38 3.98
C LEU A 82 -0.36 15.26 3.79
N LYS A 83 -1.14 16.09 4.46
CA LYS A 83 -2.62 16.13 4.34
C LYS A 83 -3.15 16.43 2.94
N ASP A 84 -2.35 17.10 2.11
CA ASP A 84 -2.73 17.50 0.75
C ASP A 84 -2.27 16.46 -0.29
N LEU A 85 -1.35 15.56 0.08
CA LEU A 85 -0.77 14.56 -0.81
C LEU A 85 -1.81 13.67 -1.48
N ARG A 86 -2.78 13.15 -0.71
CA ARG A 86 -3.85 12.31 -1.25
C ARG A 86 -4.63 13.03 -2.35
N LYS A 87 -5.05 14.25 -2.08
CA LYS A 87 -5.79 15.07 -3.04
C LYS A 87 -5.01 15.32 -4.34
N GLU A 88 -3.72 15.61 -4.22
CA GLU A 88 -2.84 15.82 -5.37
C GLU A 88 -2.63 14.52 -6.16
N ALA A 89 -2.44 13.39 -5.47
CA ALA A 89 -2.31 12.08 -6.10
C ALA A 89 -3.60 11.66 -6.83
N VAL A 90 -4.77 11.85 -6.22
CA VAL A 90 -6.07 11.63 -6.88
C VAL A 90 -6.22 12.50 -8.11
N ALA A 91 -5.92 13.80 -8.00
CA ALA A 91 -6.02 14.74 -9.12
C ALA A 91 -5.07 14.38 -10.28
N PHE A 92 -3.90 13.82 -9.97
CA PHE A 92 -2.95 13.34 -10.96
C PHE A 92 -3.44 12.04 -11.61
N LEU A 93 -3.82 11.03 -10.83
CA LEU A 93 -4.28 9.74 -11.33
C LEU A 93 -5.53 9.86 -12.20
N ASP A 94 -6.48 10.68 -11.77
CA ASP A 94 -7.78 10.89 -12.43
C ASP A 94 -7.74 11.96 -13.53
N ASN A 95 -6.57 12.53 -13.86
CA ASN A 95 -6.48 13.68 -14.77
C ASN A 95 -7.08 13.41 -16.16
N GLY A 96 -6.71 12.30 -16.80
CA GLY A 96 -7.26 11.93 -18.11
C GLY A 96 -6.83 12.84 -19.26
N GLY A 97 -5.57 13.32 -19.24
CA GLY A 97 -5.01 14.23 -20.27
C GLY A 97 -4.61 13.55 -21.58
N GLY A 98 -4.74 12.23 -21.68
CA GLY A 98 -4.44 11.45 -22.87
C GLY A 98 -5.41 11.70 -24.01
N THR A 99 -4.91 11.54 -25.25
CA THR A 99 -5.68 11.69 -26.50
C THR A 99 -5.56 10.44 -27.35
N GLY A 100 -6.50 10.21 -28.26
CA GLY A 100 -6.50 9.04 -29.14
C GLY A 100 -6.61 7.74 -28.34
N GLU A 101 -5.67 6.82 -28.52
CA GLU A 101 -5.62 5.53 -27.81
C GLU A 101 -5.39 5.68 -26.30
N ASP A 102 -4.73 6.77 -25.88
CA ASP A 102 -4.46 7.09 -24.48
C ASP A 102 -5.63 7.77 -23.77
N ALA A 103 -6.74 8.05 -24.49
CA ALA A 103 -7.87 8.78 -23.93
C ALA A 103 -8.58 8.01 -22.82
N CYS A 104 -8.73 8.65 -21.66
CA CYS A 104 -9.45 8.09 -20.52
C CYS A 104 -10.95 8.39 -20.59
N LYS A 105 -11.78 7.36 -20.73
CA LYS A 105 -13.24 7.52 -20.74
C LYS A 105 -13.84 7.69 -19.35
N ARG A 106 -13.19 7.14 -18.32
CA ARG A 106 -13.67 7.12 -16.92
C ARG A 106 -13.07 8.20 -16.04
N CYS A 107 -11.99 8.85 -16.49
CA CYS A 107 -11.35 9.93 -15.74
C CYS A 107 -12.27 11.16 -15.65
N LYS A 108 -12.36 11.74 -14.45
CA LYS A 108 -13.17 12.91 -14.12
C LYS A 108 -12.34 14.15 -13.80
N GLY A 109 -11.03 14.08 -13.99
CA GLY A 109 -10.10 15.16 -13.71
C GLY A 109 -10.12 16.27 -14.73
N LYS A 110 -9.15 17.17 -14.63
CA LYS A 110 -9.07 18.42 -15.43
C LYS A 110 -8.70 18.21 -16.90
N ARG A 111 -8.34 17.00 -17.29
CA ARG A 111 -7.84 16.63 -18.64
C ARG A 111 -6.69 17.50 -19.12
N ASN A 112 -5.82 17.90 -18.20
CA ASN A 112 -4.65 18.70 -18.53
C ASN A 112 -3.67 17.86 -19.38
N PRO A 113 -3.31 18.31 -20.62
CA PRO A 113 -2.39 17.57 -21.49
C PRO A 113 -0.96 17.49 -20.94
N SER A 114 -0.63 18.33 -19.97
CA SER A 114 0.67 18.31 -19.28
C SER A 114 0.69 17.37 -18.07
N SER A 115 -0.39 16.67 -17.73
CA SER A 115 -0.46 15.73 -16.61
C SER A 115 -0.81 14.34 -17.13
N SER A 116 -1.09 13.38 -16.23
CA SER A 116 -1.25 11.97 -16.59
C SER A 116 -2.26 11.72 -17.70
N ASP A 117 -1.95 10.76 -18.58
CA ASP A 117 -2.79 10.39 -19.70
C ASP A 117 -4.06 9.67 -19.24
N ASN A 118 -3.90 8.67 -18.37
CA ASN A 118 -4.98 7.82 -17.84
C ASN A 118 -4.49 7.03 -16.62
N PHE A 119 -5.38 6.27 -15.96
CA PHE A 119 -5.07 5.45 -14.79
C PHE A 119 -3.97 4.43 -15.03
N ASP A 120 -3.95 3.82 -16.24
CA ASP A 120 -2.99 2.77 -16.54
C ASP A 120 -1.58 3.32 -16.77
N LYS A 121 -1.43 4.52 -17.33
CA LYS A 121 -0.12 5.10 -17.62
C LYS A 121 0.44 5.94 -16.47
N ALA A 122 -0.38 6.32 -15.51
CA ALA A 122 0.02 7.10 -14.35
C ALA A 122 0.88 6.27 -13.39
N ILE A 123 2.07 6.77 -13.06
CA ILE A 123 3.02 6.15 -12.14
C ILE A 123 3.32 7.13 -11.01
N ILE A 124 3.23 6.66 -9.77
CA ILE A 124 3.68 7.40 -8.61
C ILE A 124 5.03 6.86 -8.17
N SER A 125 6.02 7.74 -8.06
CA SER A 125 7.37 7.40 -7.60
C SER A 125 7.64 8.08 -6.26
N LEU A 126 8.03 7.31 -5.25
CA LEU A 126 8.46 7.82 -3.96
C LEU A 126 9.97 7.70 -3.84
N GLN A 127 10.61 8.80 -3.48
CA GLN A 127 12.04 8.85 -3.17
C GLN A 127 12.23 9.47 -1.79
N ASN A 128 12.91 8.77 -0.89
CA ASN A 128 13.20 9.27 0.44
C ASN A 128 14.70 9.53 0.65
N ASP A 129 15.03 10.41 1.59
CA ASP A 129 16.41 10.54 2.10
C ASP A 129 16.65 9.40 3.13
N ARG A 130 17.91 9.02 3.30
CA ARG A 130 18.31 7.99 4.30
C ARG A 130 17.94 8.36 5.73
N PHE A 131 17.83 9.63 6.03
CA PHE A 131 17.52 10.16 7.35
C PHE A 131 16.05 10.55 7.51
N THR A 132 15.21 10.28 6.51
CA THR A 132 13.75 10.43 6.64
C THR A 132 13.25 9.51 7.75
N SER A 133 12.37 10.01 8.62
CA SER A 133 11.77 9.18 9.67
C SER A 133 10.88 8.09 9.06
N TYR A 134 10.93 6.90 9.65
CA TYR A 134 10.10 5.77 9.21
C TYR A 134 8.60 6.10 9.30
N GLU A 135 8.19 6.84 10.33
CA GLU A 135 6.82 7.31 10.51
C GLU A 135 6.34 8.14 9.31
N THR A 136 7.13 9.14 8.89
CA THR A 136 6.79 9.98 7.72
C THR A 136 6.75 9.15 6.45
N TYR A 137 7.71 8.25 6.26
CA TYR A 137 7.75 7.36 5.10
C TYR A 137 6.47 6.51 4.98
N ILE A 138 6.05 5.87 6.08
CA ILE A 138 4.81 5.07 6.11
C ILE A 138 3.57 5.95 5.93
N ALA A 139 3.54 7.15 6.54
CA ALA A 139 2.43 8.07 6.38
C ALA A 139 2.25 8.51 4.91
N VAL A 140 3.34 8.79 4.19
CA VAL A 140 3.32 9.11 2.76
C VAL A 140 2.80 7.93 1.93
N GLN A 141 3.28 6.72 2.19
CA GLN A 141 2.78 5.52 1.50
C GLN A 141 1.28 5.31 1.73
N ASN A 142 0.81 5.49 2.96
CA ASN A 142 -0.60 5.35 3.29
C ASN A 142 -1.48 6.37 2.53
N GLU A 143 -1.03 7.62 2.41
CA GLU A 143 -1.77 8.64 1.64
C GLU A 143 -1.81 8.31 0.13
N ILE A 144 -0.72 7.78 -0.43
CA ILE A 144 -0.67 7.33 -1.82
C ILE A 144 -1.63 6.14 -2.04
N ILE A 145 -1.60 5.13 -1.17
CA ILE A 145 -2.49 3.98 -1.25
C ILE A 145 -3.95 4.41 -1.08
N ALA A 146 -4.21 5.34 -0.16
CA ALA A 146 -5.55 5.90 0.04
C ALA A 146 -6.07 6.61 -1.22
N ALA A 147 -5.20 7.29 -1.99
CA ALA A 147 -5.57 7.89 -3.26
C ALA A 147 -6.03 6.84 -4.29
N TYR A 148 -5.29 5.73 -4.43
CA TYR A 148 -5.73 4.62 -5.29
C TYR A 148 -7.04 4.02 -4.82
N ASN A 149 -7.21 3.82 -3.52
CA ASN A 149 -8.41 3.25 -2.94
C ASN A 149 -9.63 4.18 -3.10
N GLU A 150 -9.45 5.48 -3.04
CA GLU A 150 -10.52 6.46 -3.30
C GLU A 150 -11.06 6.31 -4.74
N LEU A 151 -10.18 6.22 -5.73
CA LEU A 151 -10.57 6.02 -7.12
C LEU A 151 -11.19 4.64 -7.35
N ARG A 152 -10.62 3.58 -6.76
CA ARG A 152 -11.16 2.22 -6.84
C ARG A 152 -12.53 2.11 -6.18
N ASN A 153 -12.75 2.78 -5.03
CA ASN A 153 -14.06 2.85 -4.39
C ASN A 153 -15.10 3.47 -5.31
N ARG A 154 -14.75 4.59 -5.97
CA ARG A 154 -15.62 5.27 -6.91
C ARG A 154 -16.03 4.35 -8.06
N GLU A 155 -15.06 3.73 -8.72
CA GLU A 155 -15.33 2.88 -9.88
C GLU A 155 -16.05 1.58 -9.48
N PHE A 156 -15.74 1.03 -8.30
CA PHE A 156 -16.42 -0.17 -7.80
C PHE A 156 -17.91 0.06 -7.57
N VAL A 157 -18.28 1.19 -6.97
CA VAL A 157 -19.69 1.55 -6.74
C VAL A 157 -20.42 1.80 -8.07
N ILE A 158 -19.73 2.37 -9.07
CA ILE A 158 -20.30 2.59 -10.40
C ILE A 158 -20.56 1.25 -11.12
N ASP A 159 -19.61 0.32 -11.10
CA ASP A 159 -19.70 -0.94 -11.81
C ASP A 159 -20.59 -1.98 -11.09
N TYR A 160 -20.65 -1.91 -9.75
CA TYR A 160 -21.38 -2.88 -8.92
C TYR A 160 -22.32 -2.22 -7.90
N PRO A 161 -23.29 -1.40 -8.34
CA PRO A 161 -24.18 -0.64 -7.45
C PRO A 161 -25.01 -1.54 -6.53
N ASN A 162 -25.33 -2.77 -6.97
CA ASN A 162 -26.17 -3.71 -6.23
C ASN A 162 -25.46 -4.31 -5.00
N LEU A 163 -24.14 -4.14 -4.86
CA LEU A 163 -23.40 -4.70 -3.73
C LEU A 163 -23.48 -3.82 -2.48
N ASN A 164 -23.87 -2.55 -2.61
CA ASN A 164 -23.98 -1.57 -1.52
C ASN A 164 -22.71 -1.55 -0.61
N MET A 165 -21.54 -1.70 -1.21
CA MET A 165 -20.26 -1.68 -0.51
C MET A 165 -19.18 -1.01 -1.36
N SER A 166 -18.17 -0.48 -0.71
CA SER A 166 -16.99 0.07 -1.38
C SER A 166 -16.00 -1.03 -1.77
N TYR A 167 -15.04 -0.70 -2.65
CA TYR A 167 -13.94 -1.60 -3.01
C TYR A 167 -13.16 -2.07 -1.76
N VAL A 168 -12.84 -1.15 -0.84
CA VAL A 168 -12.09 -1.47 0.39
C VAL A 168 -12.87 -2.42 1.29
N GLU A 169 -14.19 -2.23 1.43
CA GLU A 169 -15.04 -3.15 2.19
C GLU A 169 -15.12 -4.53 1.53
N ALA A 170 -15.24 -4.58 0.21
CA ALA A 170 -15.22 -5.82 -0.55
C ALA A 170 -13.89 -6.56 -0.41
N GLU A 171 -12.76 -5.84 -0.46
CA GLU A 171 -11.42 -6.40 -0.26
C GLU A 171 -11.23 -6.91 1.18
N LYS A 172 -11.70 -6.15 2.17
CA LYS A 172 -11.70 -6.59 3.58
C LYS A 172 -12.53 -7.85 3.78
N LYS A 173 -13.73 -7.93 3.18
CA LYS A 173 -14.59 -9.12 3.22
C LYS A 173 -13.93 -10.31 2.52
N TYR A 174 -13.29 -10.10 1.39
CA TYR A 174 -12.54 -11.14 0.67
C TYR A 174 -11.41 -11.73 1.52
N ASN A 175 -10.70 -10.90 2.28
CA ASN A 175 -9.58 -11.31 3.13
C ASN A 175 -10.01 -11.88 4.49
N ASP A 176 -11.28 -11.70 4.91
CA ASP A 176 -11.78 -12.24 6.17
C ASP A 176 -11.81 -13.77 6.11
N ALA A 177 -11.24 -14.41 7.15
CA ALA A 177 -11.22 -15.88 7.27
C ALA A 177 -12.63 -16.50 7.38
N ARG A 178 -13.61 -15.73 7.85
CA ARG A 178 -15.02 -16.14 8.02
C ARG A 178 -15.84 -16.10 6.73
N THR A 179 -15.34 -15.48 5.68
CA THR A 179 -16.03 -15.40 4.39
C THR A 179 -15.99 -16.74 3.68
N THR A 180 -17.12 -17.21 3.17
CA THR A 180 -17.24 -18.50 2.49
C THR A 180 -16.43 -18.52 1.19
N ARG A 181 -16.07 -19.73 0.72
CA ARG A 181 -15.33 -19.91 -0.52
C ARG A 181 -16.10 -19.37 -1.73
N GLU A 182 -17.41 -19.51 -1.75
CA GLU A 182 -18.27 -19.02 -2.83
C GLU A 182 -18.31 -17.50 -2.87
N GLU A 183 -18.48 -16.83 -1.72
CA GLU A 183 -18.44 -15.37 -1.63
C GLU A 183 -17.06 -14.82 -2.02
N LYS A 184 -15.97 -15.50 -1.61
CA LYS A 184 -14.62 -15.12 -2.03
C LYS A 184 -14.44 -15.21 -3.54
N ALA A 185 -14.90 -16.30 -4.18
CA ALA A 185 -14.85 -16.45 -5.62
C ALA A 185 -15.65 -15.34 -6.33
N PHE A 186 -16.86 -15.04 -5.85
CA PHE A 186 -17.71 -13.98 -6.38
C PHE A 186 -17.08 -12.59 -6.29
N LEU A 187 -16.42 -12.27 -5.16
CA LEU A 187 -15.78 -10.98 -4.97
C LEU A 187 -14.46 -10.86 -5.74
N LYS A 188 -13.73 -11.96 -5.91
CA LYS A 188 -12.43 -12.00 -6.55
C LYS A 188 -12.44 -11.35 -7.93
N ASP A 189 -13.32 -11.82 -8.82
CA ASP A 189 -13.37 -11.35 -10.21
C ASP A 189 -13.68 -9.84 -10.28
N LYS A 190 -14.55 -9.35 -9.38
CA LYS A 190 -14.91 -7.93 -9.30
C LYS A 190 -13.75 -7.06 -8.80
N LEU A 191 -13.05 -7.53 -7.77
CA LEU A 191 -11.88 -6.86 -7.24
C LEU A 191 -10.74 -6.83 -8.27
N GLU A 192 -10.52 -7.93 -9.00
CA GLU A 192 -9.52 -8.01 -10.05
C GLU A 192 -9.85 -7.09 -11.23
N ALA A 193 -11.11 -7.00 -11.65
CA ALA A 193 -11.54 -6.09 -12.70
C ALA A 193 -11.23 -4.62 -12.36
N ILE A 194 -11.47 -4.19 -11.11
CA ILE A 194 -11.13 -2.84 -10.67
C ILE A 194 -9.60 -2.65 -10.53
N LYS A 195 -8.87 -3.68 -10.08
CA LYS A 195 -7.40 -3.63 -10.04
C LYS A 195 -6.78 -3.49 -11.43
N LEU A 196 -7.37 -4.11 -12.43
CA LEU A 196 -6.95 -3.97 -13.83
C LEU A 196 -7.28 -2.59 -14.40
N LEU A 197 -8.44 -2.02 -14.03
CA LEU A 197 -8.84 -0.69 -14.47
C LEU A 197 -7.94 0.39 -13.86
N ILE A 198 -7.62 0.28 -12.56
CA ILE A 198 -6.77 1.22 -11.82
C ILE A 198 -5.61 0.45 -11.19
N PRO A 199 -4.60 0.10 -11.98
CA PRO A 199 -3.43 -0.62 -11.49
C PRO A 199 -2.62 0.28 -10.54
N GLN A 200 -2.18 -0.29 -9.43
CA GLN A 200 -1.33 0.43 -8.48
C GLN A 200 0.12 0.43 -8.97
N LYS A 201 0.46 1.39 -9.82
CA LYS A 201 1.81 1.62 -10.32
C LYS A 201 2.55 2.56 -9.37
N PHE A 202 2.99 2.00 -8.26
CA PHE A 202 3.76 2.70 -7.24
C PHE A 202 5.20 2.15 -7.22
N SER A 203 6.17 3.01 -7.47
CA SER A 203 7.59 2.68 -7.50
C SER A 203 8.32 3.40 -6.38
N GLU A 204 9.29 2.73 -5.79
CA GLU A 204 10.22 3.33 -4.84
C GLU A 204 11.57 3.50 -5.52
N ALA A 205 12.05 4.74 -5.59
CA ALA A 205 13.37 5.06 -6.10
C ALA A 205 14.42 4.90 -4.99
N GLU A 206 15.66 4.64 -5.39
CA GLU A 206 16.76 4.56 -4.44
C GLU A 206 16.88 5.86 -3.60
N PRO A 207 17.18 5.74 -2.30
CA PRO A 207 17.36 6.90 -1.43
C PRO A 207 18.43 7.84 -1.96
N ARG A 208 18.16 9.15 -1.96
CA ARG A 208 19.18 10.13 -2.31
C ARG A 208 20.36 10.02 -1.35
N LYS A 209 21.56 9.90 -1.91
CA LYS A 209 22.79 10.11 -1.14
C LYS A 209 22.90 11.61 -0.92
N SER A 210 22.67 12.05 0.31
CA SER A 210 23.00 13.43 0.68
C SER A 210 24.50 13.57 0.74
N ASN A 211 25.07 14.43 -0.10
CA ASN A 211 26.44 14.91 0.06
C ASN A 211 26.52 15.79 1.30
#